data_2e4d6edcbb62f7ba5ae3b43c07f4a4d5
#
_entry.id   2e4d6edcbb62f7ba5ae3b43c07f4a4d5
#
_cell.length_a   1.000
_cell.length_b   1.000
_cell.length_c   1.000
_cell.angle_alpha   90.00
_cell.angle_beta   90.00
_cell.angle_gamma   90.00
#
_symmetry.space_group_name_H-M   'P 1'
#
loop_
_entity.id
_entity.type
_entity.pdbx_description
1 polymer ?
#
loop_
_entity_poly.entity_id
_entity_poly.type
_entity_poly.pdbx_seq_one_letter_code
_entity_poly.pdbx_strand_id
1 'polypeptide(L)'
;MAAVIVVVGGGTAIAVAAAGNGPVPPREPLAVAIHQALGAKSVPGISARVTFTNNLISSTDFQGGPTDPLLQGASGRLWLSMAPGDHRLRIELQTGNGDGQVVVDNGRFWIYDPASNTAYEGTVPSGAGSGAAHHAYAKGAGSIPSIAQIQKQINKFAQHANLSGAIPSDVAGQATYTLRVSPKHDGGLLGDAQLAWDAARGIPLRFAVYATGSSSPVLELKATDVSFGAVPASDFAITPPSGAKVVQVSSSKLKAATARAARKGARARHALAHRAEVSGVAAVARRVPFSLNAPSKLVGLPRRSVTLLDWAGKPAALVTYGQNLGGVVVLEQGAGSSSPLPGSSSGDHHGLTLPTVSIDGVTGQELDTALGTLVRFTRGGVSYTVVGSVPAAAADAAARGL
;
A
#
# COMPACT_ATOMS: atom_id res chain seq x y z
N MET A 1 -16.31 -25.57 -38.89
CA MET A 1 -16.32 -24.63 -40.01
C MET A 1 -15.03 -23.84 -40.03
N ALA A 2 -14.40 -23.76 -41.20
CA ALA A 2 -13.01 -23.43 -41.41
C ALA A 2 -12.62 -21.99 -41.03
N ALA A 3 -11.48 -21.85 -40.37
CA ALA A 3 -10.79 -20.60 -40.17
C ALA A 3 -10.07 -20.19 -41.45
N VAL A 4 -10.37 -18.99 -41.96
CA VAL A 4 -9.61 -18.38 -43.05
C VAL A 4 -8.48 -17.57 -42.44
N ILE A 5 -7.24 -17.99 -42.63
CA ILE A 5 -6.04 -17.24 -42.29
C ILE A 5 -5.72 -16.36 -43.52
N VAL A 6 -5.79 -15.04 -43.36
CA VAL A 6 -5.21 -14.10 -44.31
C VAL A 6 -3.90 -13.56 -43.71
N VAL A 7 -2.78 -13.98 -44.27
CA VAL A 7 -1.46 -13.41 -43.98
C VAL A 7 -1.23 -12.28 -44.98
N VAL A 8 -1.23 -11.05 -44.50
CA VAL A 8 -0.69 -9.90 -45.22
C VAL A 8 0.57 -9.45 -44.51
N GLY A 9 1.70 -9.60 -45.17
CA GLY A 9 3.00 -9.18 -44.69
C GLY A 9 3.11 -7.67 -44.61
N GLY A 10 3.47 -7.21 -43.45
CA GLY A 10 3.72 -5.79 -43.13
C GLY A 10 3.41 -5.56 -41.65
N GLY A 11 4.45 -5.54 -40.81
CA GLY A 11 4.54 -5.50 -39.35
C GLY A 11 3.49 -4.78 -38.51
N THR A 12 2.28 -5.28 -38.49
CA THR A 12 1.31 -4.97 -37.41
C THR A 12 0.78 -6.29 -36.87
N ALA A 13 1.16 -6.62 -35.64
CA ALA A 13 0.63 -7.79 -34.97
C ALA A 13 -0.88 -7.61 -34.75
N ILE A 14 -1.68 -8.39 -35.48
CA ILE A 14 -3.13 -8.46 -35.27
C ILE A 14 -3.35 -9.34 -34.04
N ALA A 15 -3.87 -8.75 -32.96
CA ALA A 15 -4.31 -9.50 -31.79
C ALA A 15 -5.52 -10.37 -32.18
N VAL A 16 -5.39 -11.69 -32.05
CA VAL A 16 -6.51 -12.62 -32.17
C VAL A 16 -7.34 -12.51 -30.90
N ALA A 17 -8.52 -11.92 -30.99
CA ALA A 17 -9.48 -11.90 -29.90
C ALA A 17 -9.98 -13.32 -29.64
N ALA A 18 -9.65 -13.88 -28.48
CA ALA A 18 -10.35 -15.06 -27.95
C ALA A 18 -11.76 -14.63 -27.51
N ALA A 19 -12.76 -15.42 -27.81
CA ALA A 19 -14.15 -15.13 -27.52
C ALA A 19 -14.34 -14.80 -26.02
N GLY A 20 -14.74 -13.56 -25.71
CA GLY A 20 -15.07 -13.09 -24.38
C GLY A 20 -14.03 -12.24 -23.67
N ASN A 21 -12.82 -12.10 -24.17
CA ASN A 21 -11.77 -11.29 -23.59
C ASN A 21 -11.42 -10.11 -24.51
N GLY A 22 -11.19 -8.93 -23.91
CA GLY A 22 -10.71 -7.75 -24.64
C GLY A 22 -9.33 -7.95 -25.29
N PRO A 23 -8.72 -6.91 -25.87
CA PRO A 23 -7.45 -7.02 -26.56
C PRO A 23 -6.33 -7.44 -25.60
N VAL A 24 -5.50 -8.38 -26.02
CA VAL A 24 -4.30 -8.81 -25.27
C VAL A 24 -3.05 -8.56 -26.11
N PRO A 25 -1.94 -8.13 -25.52
CA PRO A 25 -0.69 -7.94 -26.24
C PRO A 25 -0.02 -9.28 -26.56
N PRO A 26 0.93 -9.33 -27.50
CA PRO A 26 1.74 -10.52 -27.76
C PRO A 26 2.58 -10.88 -26.53
N ARG A 27 2.96 -12.16 -26.40
CA ARG A 27 3.84 -12.61 -25.32
C ARG A 27 5.25 -12.08 -25.52
N GLU A 28 5.80 -11.47 -24.48
CA GLU A 28 7.15 -10.92 -24.49
C GLU A 28 7.89 -11.25 -23.19
N PRO A 29 9.24 -11.28 -23.22
CA PRO A 29 10.04 -11.34 -22.00
C PRO A 29 9.79 -10.15 -21.10
N LEU A 30 9.75 -10.35 -19.77
CA LEU A 30 9.45 -9.30 -18.79
C LEU A 30 10.35 -8.07 -18.93
N ALA A 31 11.66 -8.27 -19.18
CA ALA A 31 12.59 -7.18 -19.35
C ALA A 31 12.29 -6.31 -20.58
N VAL A 32 11.76 -6.93 -21.65
CA VAL A 32 11.34 -6.24 -22.89
C VAL A 32 10.08 -5.42 -22.60
N ALA A 33 9.05 -6.05 -22.02
CA ALA A 33 7.81 -5.38 -21.68
C ALA A 33 8.01 -4.19 -20.73
N ILE A 34 8.90 -4.32 -19.73
CA ILE A 34 9.28 -3.21 -18.84
C ILE A 34 10.04 -2.11 -19.60
N HIS A 35 10.97 -2.49 -20.49
CA HIS A 35 11.72 -1.51 -21.27
C HIS A 35 10.80 -0.68 -22.18
N GLN A 36 9.84 -1.32 -22.83
CA GLN A 36 8.84 -0.67 -23.67
C GLN A 36 7.94 0.26 -22.82
N ALA A 37 7.46 -0.20 -21.66
CA ALA A 37 6.66 0.60 -20.75
C ALA A 37 7.39 1.87 -20.27
N LEU A 38 8.68 1.75 -19.95
CA LEU A 38 9.51 2.90 -19.55
C LEU A 38 9.81 3.85 -20.71
N GLY A 39 9.84 3.34 -21.96
CA GLY A 39 10.06 4.10 -23.18
C GLY A 39 8.79 4.64 -23.81
N ALA A 40 7.63 4.34 -23.26
CA ALA A 40 6.36 4.75 -23.83
C ALA A 40 6.23 6.29 -23.83
N LYS A 41 5.57 6.81 -24.87
CA LYS A 41 5.28 8.24 -24.95
C LYS A 41 4.29 8.66 -23.87
N SER A 42 4.52 9.81 -23.26
CA SER A 42 3.57 10.38 -22.32
C SER A 42 2.24 10.69 -23.01
N VAL A 43 1.13 10.45 -22.29
CA VAL A 43 -0.20 10.85 -22.73
C VAL A 43 -0.52 12.24 -22.21
N PRO A 44 -1.36 13.05 -22.91
CA PRO A 44 -1.69 14.40 -22.46
C PRO A 44 -2.60 14.39 -21.22
N GLY A 45 -3.29 13.29 -20.96
CA GLY A 45 -4.13 13.13 -19.77
C GLY A 45 -4.80 11.77 -19.72
N ILE A 46 -5.45 11.51 -18.61
CA ILE A 46 -6.14 10.26 -18.32
C ILE A 46 -7.49 10.60 -17.71
N SER A 47 -8.56 9.96 -18.21
CA SER A 47 -9.85 9.88 -17.55
C SER A 47 -10.17 8.41 -17.30
N ALA A 48 -10.49 8.05 -16.06
CA ALA A 48 -10.73 6.66 -15.70
C ALA A 48 -11.88 6.52 -14.70
N ARG A 49 -12.62 5.40 -14.80
CA ARG A 49 -13.39 4.87 -13.69
C ARG A 49 -12.53 3.85 -12.95
N VAL A 50 -12.56 3.90 -11.64
CA VAL A 50 -11.75 3.04 -10.78
C VAL A 50 -12.61 2.39 -9.72
N THR A 51 -12.22 1.18 -9.33
CA THR A 51 -12.74 0.52 -8.14
C THR A 51 -11.58 0.23 -7.19
N PHE A 52 -11.82 0.50 -5.93
CA PHE A 52 -10.94 0.10 -4.84
C PHE A 52 -11.67 -0.93 -3.99
N THR A 53 -11.11 -2.13 -3.89
CA THR A 53 -11.61 -3.20 -3.04
C THR A 53 -10.67 -3.34 -1.84
N ASN A 54 -11.25 -3.37 -0.64
CA ASN A 54 -10.52 -3.64 0.59
C ASN A 54 -11.26 -4.71 1.39
N ASN A 55 -10.70 -5.92 1.36
CA ASN A 55 -11.13 -7.09 2.15
C ASN A 55 -10.06 -7.45 3.18
N LEU A 56 -9.21 -6.48 3.55
CA LEU A 56 -8.11 -6.72 4.48
C LEU A 56 -8.63 -7.01 5.89
N ILE A 57 -9.66 -6.30 6.30
CA ILE A 57 -10.29 -6.43 7.61
C ILE A 57 -11.74 -6.85 7.40
N SER A 58 -12.23 -7.78 8.21
CA SER A 58 -13.62 -8.21 8.18
C SER A 58 -14.55 -7.05 8.57
N SER A 59 -15.64 -6.86 7.83
CA SER A 59 -16.64 -5.83 8.14
C SER A 59 -17.32 -6.04 9.51
N THR A 60 -17.25 -7.25 10.06
CA THR A 60 -17.79 -7.58 11.40
C THR A 60 -16.94 -6.99 12.53
N ASP A 61 -15.67 -6.67 12.27
CA ASP A 61 -14.75 -6.13 13.27
C ASP A 61 -14.89 -4.61 13.43
N PHE A 62 -15.68 -3.97 12.56
CA PHE A 62 -16.01 -2.55 12.65
C PHE A 62 -17.37 -2.36 13.34
N GLN A 63 -17.39 -2.31 14.65
CA GLN A 63 -18.61 -1.94 15.38
C GLN A 63 -18.84 -0.43 15.29
N GLY A 64 -19.73 0.00 14.39
CA GLY A 64 -20.44 1.28 14.50
C GLY A 64 -19.64 2.54 14.17
N GLY A 65 -18.54 2.46 13.44
CA GLY A 65 -17.82 3.65 12.95
C GLY A 65 -18.32 4.13 11.59
N PRO A 66 -18.13 5.42 11.24
CA PRO A 66 -18.44 5.91 9.92
C PRO A 66 -17.60 5.16 8.88
N THR A 67 -18.23 4.89 7.77
CA THR A 67 -17.72 4.14 6.65
C THR A 67 -16.61 4.93 5.94
N ASP A 68 -15.37 4.76 6.39
CA ASP A 68 -14.22 5.26 5.64
C ASP A 68 -14.12 4.47 4.31
N PRO A 69 -14.20 5.14 3.15
CA PRO A 69 -14.11 4.47 1.84
C PRO A 69 -12.83 3.66 1.65
N LEU A 70 -11.76 4.05 2.31
CA LEU A 70 -10.49 3.33 2.26
C LEU A 70 -10.54 2.01 3.05
N LEU A 71 -11.43 1.90 4.03
CA LEU A 71 -11.59 0.68 4.84
C LEU A 71 -12.59 -0.30 4.23
N GLN A 72 -13.61 0.18 3.54
CA GLN A 72 -14.67 -0.66 2.96
C GLN A 72 -14.53 -0.91 1.46
N GLY A 73 -13.67 -0.14 0.81
CA GLY A 73 -13.63 -0.06 -0.65
C GLY A 73 -14.54 1.05 -1.19
N ALA A 74 -14.25 1.47 -2.41
CA ALA A 74 -14.97 2.54 -3.09
C ALA A 74 -14.95 2.35 -4.60
N SER A 75 -15.92 2.91 -5.28
CA SER A 75 -15.85 3.19 -6.72
C SER A 75 -15.68 4.68 -6.96
N GLY A 76 -15.13 5.06 -8.11
CA GLY A 76 -14.93 6.46 -8.36
C GLY A 76 -14.46 6.78 -9.76
N ARG A 77 -14.16 8.06 -9.95
CA ARG A 77 -13.60 8.59 -11.20
C ARG A 77 -12.32 9.37 -10.93
N LEU A 78 -11.40 9.30 -11.87
CA LEU A 78 -10.14 10.00 -11.89
C LEU A 78 -10.01 10.81 -13.18
N TRP A 79 -9.62 12.07 -13.08
CA TRP A 79 -9.18 12.91 -14.20
C TRP A 79 -7.80 13.47 -13.85
N LEU A 80 -6.86 13.27 -14.74
CA LEU A 80 -5.48 13.71 -14.56
C LEU A 80 -5.00 14.39 -15.84
N SER A 81 -4.56 15.63 -15.75
CA SER A 81 -3.83 16.29 -16.83
C SER A 81 -2.32 15.99 -16.67
N MET A 82 -1.73 15.52 -17.76
CA MET A 82 -0.30 15.19 -17.84
C MET A 82 0.42 16.09 -18.87
N ALA A 83 -0.24 17.12 -19.37
CA ALA A 83 0.37 18.08 -20.28
C ALA A 83 1.50 18.85 -19.58
N PRO A 84 2.60 19.19 -20.28
CA PRO A 84 3.69 19.96 -19.70
C PRO A 84 3.23 21.26 -19.06
N GLY A 85 3.57 21.47 -17.79
CA GLY A 85 3.17 22.66 -17.03
C GLY A 85 1.74 22.65 -16.50
N ASP A 86 0.96 21.62 -16.79
CA ASP A 86 -0.40 21.46 -16.32
C ASP A 86 -0.43 20.43 -15.17
N HIS A 87 -0.80 20.88 -13.98
CA HIS A 87 -0.80 20.07 -12.77
C HIS A 87 -2.22 19.98 -12.20
N ARG A 88 -3.11 19.32 -12.91
CA ARG A 88 -4.50 19.18 -12.53
C ARG A 88 -4.88 17.73 -12.27
N LEU A 89 -5.55 17.51 -11.16
CA LEU A 89 -6.08 16.23 -10.72
C LEU A 89 -7.48 16.43 -10.15
N ARG A 90 -8.41 15.55 -10.53
CA ARG A 90 -9.69 15.39 -9.86
C ARG A 90 -9.93 13.93 -9.56
N ILE A 91 -10.35 13.64 -8.35
CA ILE A 91 -10.80 12.32 -7.91
C ILE A 91 -12.18 12.48 -7.30
N GLU A 92 -13.10 11.64 -7.70
CA GLU A 92 -14.42 11.47 -7.07
C GLU A 92 -14.49 10.04 -6.53
N LEU A 93 -14.85 9.89 -5.27
CA LEU A 93 -15.06 8.60 -4.62
C LEU A 93 -16.50 8.51 -4.16
N GLN A 94 -17.22 7.52 -4.66
CA GLN A 94 -18.59 7.22 -4.27
C GLN A 94 -18.55 6.39 -2.99
N THR A 95 -19.22 6.89 -1.98
CA THR A 95 -19.31 6.23 -0.67
C THR A 95 -20.76 6.16 -0.21
N GLY A 96 -21.06 5.32 0.77
CA GLY A 96 -22.40 5.21 1.35
C GLY A 96 -22.90 6.50 2.02
N ASN A 97 -21.99 7.43 2.34
CA ASN A 97 -22.30 8.71 3.01
C ASN A 97 -22.24 9.91 2.05
N GLY A 98 -22.21 9.67 0.75
CA GLY A 98 -22.07 10.71 -0.28
C GLY A 98 -20.73 10.64 -1.00
N ASP A 99 -20.54 11.52 -1.97
CA ASP A 99 -19.37 11.51 -2.84
C ASP A 99 -18.26 12.39 -2.27
N GLY A 100 -17.15 11.75 -1.87
CA GLY A 100 -15.91 12.44 -1.52
C GLY A 100 -15.21 12.95 -2.76
N GLN A 101 -14.64 14.15 -2.70
CA GLN A 101 -13.94 14.74 -3.85
C GLN A 101 -12.60 15.32 -3.47
N VAL A 102 -11.62 15.15 -4.35
CA VAL A 102 -10.32 15.82 -4.28
C VAL A 102 -10.07 16.51 -5.60
N VAL A 103 -9.80 17.82 -5.55
CA VAL A 103 -9.44 18.59 -6.72
C VAL A 103 -8.14 19.33 -6.49
N VAL A 104 -7.22 19.18 -7.43
CA VAL A 104 -6.00 19.99 -7.52
C VAL A 104 -6.04 20.71 -8.87
N ASP A 105 -5.98 22.01 -8.84
CA ASP A 105 -5.91 22.87 -10.03
C ASP A 105 -4.77 23.87 -9.89
N ASN A 106 -3.69 23.61 -10.63
CA ASN A 106 -2.53 24.51 -10.75
C ASN A 106 -2.02 25.10 -9.42
N GLY A 107 -1.82 24.22 -8.42
CA GLY A 107 -1.29 24.58 -7.13
C GLY A 107 -2.32 25.00 -6.08
N ARG A 108 -3.60 25.06 -6.43
CA ARG A 108 -4.70 25.10 -5.47
C ARG A 108 -5.27 23.71 -5.29
N PHE A 109 -5.80 23.42 -4.12
CA PHE A 109 -6.55 22.18 -3.88
C PHE A 109 -7.77 22.44 -3.02
N TRP A 110 -8.74 21.57 -3.16
CA TRP A 110 -9.76 21.37 -2.15
C TRP A 110 -10.12 19.88 -2.03
N ILE A 111 -10.52 19.49 -0.82
CA ILE A 111 -10.93 18.13 -0.48
C ILE A 111 -12.28 18.25 0.20
N TYR A 112 -13.28 17.56 -0.32
CA TYR A 112 -14.60 17.51 0.29
C TYR A 112 -14.79 16.19 1.02
N ASP A 113 -15.16 16.29 2.28
CA ASP A 113 -15.60 15.18 3.13
C ASP A 113 -17.13 15.24 3.28
N PRO A 114 -17.87 14.31 2.65
CA PRO A 114 -19.32 14.29 2.72
C PRO A 114 -19.85 13.92 4.11
N ALA A 115 -19.10 13.12 4.91
CA ALA A 115 -19.54 12.71 6.24
C ALA A 115 -19.62 13.88 7.22
N SER A 116 -18.72 14.85 7.11
CA SER A 116 -18.70 16.06 7.93
C SER A 116 -19.27 17.30 7.20
N ASN A 117 -19.71 17.16 5.96
CA ASN A 117 -20.07 18.26 5.05
C ASN A 117 -19.03 19.39 5.07
N THR A 118 -17.75 19.03 4.99
CA THR A 118 -16.65 19.98 5.14
C THR A 118 -15.75 19.96 3.91
N ALA A 119 -15.43 21.14 3.40
CA ALA A 119 -14.46 21.35 2.32
C ALA A 119 -13.17 21.96 2.91
N TYR A 120 -12.05 21.28 2.74
CA TYR A 120 -10.72 21.74 3.11
C TYR A 120 -10.06 22.36 1.90
N GLU A 121 -9.77 23.66 1.92
CA GLU A 121 -9.15 24.37 0.81
C GLU A 121 -7.76 24.88 1.16
N GLY A 122 -6.89 24.94 0.18
CA GLY A 122 -5.55 25.46 0.38
C GLY A 122 -4.70 25.55 -0.88
N THR A 123 -3.44 25.88 -0.69
CA THR A 123 -2.43 25.87 -1.75
C THR A 123 -1.46 24.72 -1.52
N VAL A 124 -1.18 23.99 -2.60
CA VAL A 124 -0.14 22.94 -2.59
C VAL A 124 1.22 23.62 -2.41
N PRO A 125 2.00 23.26 -1.40
CA PRO A 125 3.33 23.84 -1.24
C PRO A 125 4.20 23.60 -2.48
N SER A 126 4.89 24.63 -2.96
CA SER A 126 5.87 24.48 -4.05
C SER A 126 6.88 23.37 -3.72
N GLY A 127 6.98 22.38 -4.60
CA GLY A 127 7.79 21.18 -4.41
C GLY A 127 7.06 19.95 -3.83
N ALA A 128 5.79 20.06 -3.39
CA ALA A 128 5.03 18.92 -2.86
C ALA A 128 4.52 17.97 -3.96
N GLY A 129 4.24 18.49 -5.16
CA GLY A 129 3.77 17.68 -6.31
C GLY A 129 4.89 17.07 -7.15
N SER A 130 6.13 17.58 -7.04
CA SER A 130 7.27 17.08 -7.81
C SER A 130 8.06 15.97 -7.08
N GLY A 131 7.69 15.64 -5.84
CA GLY A 131 8.58 14.91 -4.94
C GLY A 131 8.53 13.40 -5.01
N ALA A 132 7.40 12.75 -5.26
CA ALA A 132 7.31 11.30 -5.12
C ALA A 132 7.31 10.53 -6.45
N ALA A 133 6.59 11.00 -7.45
CA ALA A 133 6.55 10.33 -8.75
C ALA A 133 7.63 10.87 -9.72
N HIS A 134 7.89 12.18 -9.74
CA HIS A 134 8.89 12.76 -10.61
C HIS A 134 10.33 12.57 -10.13
N HIS A 135 10.61 12.46 -8.82
CA HIS A 135 11.97 12.20 -8.34
C HIS A 135 12.45 10.76 -8.57
N ALA A 136 11.56 9.80 -8.72
CA ALA A 136 11.97 8.47 -9.18
C ALA A 136 12.40 8.49 -10.66
N TYR A 137 11.79 9.35 -11.48
CA TYR A 137 12.13 9.49 -12.91
C TYR A 137 13.06 10.67 -13.24
N ALA A 138 13.02 11.76 -12.48
CA ALA A 138 13.80 12.99 -12.80
C ALA A 138 15.20 13.05 -12.17
N LYS A 139 15.55 12.18 -11.21
CA LYS A 139 16.95 12.03 -10.76
C LYS A 139 17.81 11.20 -11.72
N GLY A 140 17.20 10.66 -12.76
CA GLY A 140 17.86 10.02 -13.87
C GLY A 140 17.38 10.65 -15.16
N ALA A 141 17.82 11.86 -15.50
CA ALA A 141 17.95 12.28 -16.89
C ALA A 141 19.03 11.42 -17.60
N GLY A 142 19.14 10.16 -17.22
CA GLY A 142 19.86 9.08 -17.84
C GLY A 142 18.91 8.33 -18.78
N SER A 143 19.43 7.85 -19.87
CA SER A 143 18.78 6.97 -20.83
C SER A 143 17.94 5.91 -20.14
N ILE A 144 16.79 5.55 -20.73
CA ILE A 144 15.97 4.40 -20.31
C ILE A 144 16.90 3.20 -20.10
N PRO A 145 16.81 2.49 -18.95
CA PRO A 145 17.68 1.36 -18.69
C PRO A 145 17.59 0.33 -19.81
N SER A 146 18.74 -0.17 -20.28
CA SER A 146 18.76 -1.18 -21.31
C SER A 146 18.07 -2.47 -20.84
N ILE A 147 17.59 -3.29 -21.77
CA ILE A 147 16.97 -4.59 -21.47
C ILE A 147 17.89 -5.45 -20.59
N ALA A 148 19.21 -5.43 -20.85
CA ALA A 148 20.18 -6.17 -20.05
C ALA A 148 20.28 -5.65 -18.58
N GLN A 149 20.20 -4.33 -18.39
CA GLN A 149 20.16 -3.74 -17.04
C GLN A 149 18.88 -4.11 -16.30
N ILE A 150 17.73 -4.05 -16.98
CA ILE A 150 16.45 -4.47 -16.42
C ILE A 150 16.50 -5.96 -16.06
N GLN A 151 17.00 -6.82 -16.96
CA GLN A 151 17.14 -8.26 -16.69
C GLN A 151 18.03 -8.54 -15.48
N LYS A 152 19.12 -7.78 -15.31
CA LYS A 152 19.98 -7.89 -14.11
C LYS A 152 19.22 -7.57 -12.82
N GLN A 153 18.37 -6.54 -12.83
CA GLN A 153 17.54 -6.21 -11.66
C GLN A 153 16.46 -7.27 -11.40
N ILE A 154 15.82 -7.78 -12.45
CA ILE A 154 14.87 -8.90 -12.35
C ILE A 154 15.54 -10.11 -11.72
N ASN A 155 16.73 -10.51 -12.19
CA ASN A 155 17.47 -11.66 -11.63
C ASN A 155 17.85 -11.46 -10.16
N LYS A 156 18.23 -10.23 -9.77
CA LYS A 156 18.50 -9.89 -8.37
C LYS A 156 17.25 -10.01 -7.51
N PHE A 157 16.12 -9.49 -7.99
CA PHE A 157 14.85 -9.56 -7.27
C PHE A 157 14.31 -11.00 -7.18
N ALA A 158 14.51 -11.80 -8.24
CA ALA A 158 14.12 -13.20 -8.30
C ALA A 158 14.89 -14.13 -7.33
N GLN A 159 15.91 -13.61 -6.64
CA GLN A 159 16.55 -14.33 -5.52
C GLN A 159 15.61 -14.43 -4.31
N HIS A 160 14.70 -13.46 -4.13
CA HIS A 160 13.81 -13.33 -2.98
C HIS A 160 12.33 -13.55 -3.29
N ALA A 161 11.93 -13.44 -4.56
CA ALA A 161 10.54 -13.56 -5.00
C ALA A 161 10.43 -14.38 -6.30
N ASN A 162 9.29 -15.05 -6.48
CA ASN A 162 8.93 -15.66 -7.75
C ASN A 162 8.23 -14.62 -8.63
N LEU A 163 8.61 -14.56 -9.89
CA LEU A 163 8.04 -13.66 -10.88
C LEU A 163 7.41 -14.46 -12.01
N SER A 164 6.21 -14.10 -12.41
CA SER A 164 5.49 -14.81 -13.48
C SER A 164 6.00 -14.53 -14.90
N GLY A 165 6.84 -13.51 -15.07
CA GLY A 165 7.03 -12.90 -16.39
C GLY A 165 5.91 -11.89 -16.73
N ALA A 166 5.93 -11.36 -17.95
CA ALA A 166 4.87 -10.48 -18.46
C ALA A 166 3.73 -11.33 -19.03
N ILE A 167 2.63 -11.44 -18.31
CA ILE A 167 1.45 -12.21 -18.71
C ILE A 167 0.53 -11.29 -19.53
N PRO A 168 0.25 -11.59 -20.81
CA PRO A 168 -0.74 -10.86 -21.58
C PRO A 168 -2.12 -10.94 -20.92
N SER A 169 -2.78 -9.79 -20.79
CA SER A 169 -4.08 -9.65 -20.13
C SER A 169 -4.85 -8.47 -20.70
N ASP A 170 -6.08 -8.29 -20.26
CA ASP A 170 -6.92 -7.14 -20.53
C ASP A 170 -7.33 -6.47 -19.21
N VAL A 171 -7.27 -5.14 -19.16
CA VAL A 171 -7.83 -4.34 -18.07
C VAL A 171 -8.54 -3.13 -18.67
N ALA A 172 -9.80 -2.98 -18.37
CA ALA A 172 -10.63 -1.86 -18.86
C ALA A 172 -10.65 -1.73 -20.41
N GLY A 173 -10.63 -2.86 -21.13
CA GLY A 173 -10.57 -2.89 -22.58
C GLY A 173 -9.22 -2.47 -23.17
N GLN A 174 -8.16 -2.41 -22.36
CA GLN A 174 -6.81 -2.12 -22.83
C GLN A 174 -5.94 -3.38 -22.78
N ALA A 175 -5.15 -3.57 -23.84
CA ALA A 175 -4.12 -4.62 -23.87
C ALA A 175 -3.07 -4.36 -22.78
N THR A 176 -2.90 -5.27 -21.84
CA THR A 176 -2.03 -5.09 -20.67
C THR A 176 -1.07 -6.25 -20.48
N TYR A 177 0.04 -6.00 -19.83
CA TYR A 177 0.87 -7.04 -19.22
C TYR A 177 0.63 -7.06 -17.72
N THR A 178 0.39 -8.25 -17.16
CA THR A 178 0.31 -8.47 -15.71
C THR A 178 1.57 -9.17 -15.23
N LEU A 179 2.23 -8.58 -14.26
CA LEU A 179 3.30 -9.20 -13.48
C LEU A 179 2.70 -9.70 -12.16
N ARG A 180 2.90 -10.99 -11.87
CA ARG A 180 2.62 -11.57 -10.55
C ARG A 180 3.92 -11.76 -9.80
N VAL A 181 3.92 -11.36 -8.54
CA VAL A 181 5.05 -11.47 -7.61
C VAL A 181 4.59 -12.24 -6.39
N SER A 182 5.20 -13.38 -6.09
CA SER A 182 4.91 -14.15 -4.89
C SER A 182 6.17 -14.40 -4.06
N PRO A 183 6.06 -14.60 -2.74
CA PRO A 183 7.19 -14.98 -1.91
C PRO A 183 7.86 -16.26 -2.42
N LYS A 184 9.19 -16.30 -2.47
CA LYS A 184 9.95 -17.49 -2.86
C LYS A 184 10.07 -18.51 -1.74
N HIS A 185 9.98 -18.02 -0.51
CA HIS A 185 10.02 -18.81 0.71
C HIS A 185 8.71 -18.60 1.46
N ASP A 186 8.64 -19.05 2.70
CA ASP A 186 7.45 -18.89 3.50
C ASP A 186 6.96 -17.42 3.51
N GLY A 187 5.83 -17.21 2.87
CA GLY A 187 5.15 -15.92 2.73
C GLY A 187 4.11 -15.66 3.83
N GLY A 188 3.92 -16.61 4.74
CA GLY A 188 2.83 -16.55 5.71
C GLY A 188 1.48 -16.50 5.00
N LEU A 189 0.66 -15.51 5.32
CA LEU A 189 -0.65 -15.29 4.69
C LEU A 189 -0.58 -14.50 3.37
N LEU A 190 0.58 -13.98 2.97
CA LEU A 190 0.72 -13.31 1.68
C LEU A 190 0.87 -14.33 0.56
N GLY A 191 -0.09 -14.39 -0.34
CA GLY A 191 -0.08 -15.23 -1.54
C GLY A 191 0.74 -14.59 -2.67
N ASP A 192 0.21 -13.56 -3.28
CA ASP A 192 0.90 -12.80 -4.33
C ASP A 192 0.42 -11.35 -4.42
N ALA A 193 1.22 -10.53 -5.10
CA ALA A 193 0.84 -9.21 -5.57
C ALA A 193 0.88 -9.16 -7.09
N GLN A 194 -0.05 -8.45 -7.70
CA GLN A 194 -0.18 -8.32 -9.15
C GLN A 194 -0.17 -6.87 -9.55
N LEU A 195 0.56 -6.56 -10.62
CA LEU A 195 0.57 -5.25 -11.26
C LEU A 195 0.28 -5.44 -12.74
N ALA A 196 -0.78 -4.81 -13.25
CA ALA A 196 -1.05 -4.75 -14.67
C ALA A 196 -0.86 -3.33 -15.20
N TRP A 197 -0.21 -3.21 -16.37
CA TRP A 197 0.01 -1.94 -17.03
C TRP A 197 -0.36 -2.02 -18.52
N ASP A 198 -0.83 -0.90 -19.08
CA ASP A 198 -1.10 -0.75 -20.51
C ASP A 198 0.17 -1.04 -21.32
N ALA A 199 0.09 -2.00 -22.23
CA ALA A 199 1.24 -2.49 -22.99
C ALA A 199 1.86 -1.42 -23.91
N ALA A 200 1.03 -0.50 -24.43
CA ALA A 200 1.48 0.55 -25.35
C ALA A 200 1.95 1.82 -24.62
N ARG A 201 1.41 2.09 -23.43
CA ARG A 201 1.61 3.36 -22.72
C ARG A 201 2.38 3.22 -21.40
N GLY A 202 2.57 1.99 -20.90
CA GLY A 202 3.26 1.73 -19.63
C GLY A 202 2.50 2.22 -18.38
N ILE A 203 1.24 2.61 -18.51
CA ILE A 203 0.43 3.18 -17.44
C ILE A 203 -0.17 2.05 -16.59
N PRO A 204 0.05 2.03 -15.25
CA PRO A 204 -0.58 1.07 -14.37
C PRO A 204 -2.11 1.20 -14.40
N LEU A 205 -2.82 0.09 -14.63
CA LEU A 205 -4.28 0.03 -14.67
C LEU A 205 -4.87 -0.86 -13.58
N ARG A 206 -4.07 -1.75 -12.98
CA ARG A 206 -4.52 -2.62 -11.89
C ARG A 206 -3.36 -2.94 -10.95
N PHE A 207 -3.63 -2.85 -9.66
CA PHE A 207 -2.78 -3.40 -8.60
C PHE A 207 -3.65 -4.24 -7.67
N ALA A 208 -3.20 -5.44 -7.34
CA ALA A 208 -3.94 -6.34 -6.45
C ALA A 208 -3.00 -7.11 -5.53
N VAL A 209 -3.46 -7.41 -4.32
CA VAL A 209 -2.78 -8.26 -3.34
C VAL A 209 -3.71 -9.40 -2.95
N TYR A 210 -3.19 -10.61 -2.90
CA TYR A 210 -3.93 -11.83 -2.58
C TYR A 210 -3.38 -12.48 -1.31
N ALA A 211 -4.28 -12.97 -0.48
CA ALA A 211 -3.89 -13.87 0.60
C ALA A 211 -3.61 -15.27 0.06
N THR A 212 -2.79 -16.03 0.79
CA THR A 212 -2.50 -17.43 0.47
C THR A 212 -3.79 -18.25 0.39
N GLY A 213 -3.95 -18.98 -0.73
CA GLY A 213 -5.13 -19.80 -0.99
C GLY A 213 -6.40 -19.02 -1.40
N SER A 214 -6.34 -17.70 -1.49
CA SER A 214 -7.47 -16.88 -1.95
C SER A 214 -7.42 -16.68 -3.47
N SER A 215 -8.57 -16.85 -4.13
CA SER A 215 -8.77 -16.47 -5.53
C SER A 215 -9.26 -15.04 -5.71
N SER A 216 -9.73 -14.41 -4.63
CA SER A 216 -10.17 -13.02 -4.61
C SER A 216 -9.11 -12.13 -3.99
N PRO A 217 -8.89 -10.90 -4.50
CA PRO A 217 -7.92 -9.99 -3.92
C PRO A 217 -8.39 -9.50 -2.54
N VAL A 218 -7.45 -9.38 -1.61
CA VAL A 218 -7.69 -8.72 -0.32
C VAL A 218 -7.59 -7.20 -0.44
N LEU A 219 -6.75 -6.73 -1.35
CA LEU A 219 -6.69 -5.33 -1.77
C LEU A 219 -6.63 -5.28 -3.29
N GLU A 220 -7.44 -4.43 -3.91
CA GLU A 220 -7.37 -4.20 -5.35
C GLU A 220 -7.70 -2.74 -5.67
N LEU A 221 -6.86 -2.11 -6.49
CA LEU A 221 -7.17 -0.88 -7.20
C LEU A 221 -7.16 -1.20 -8.69
N LYS A 222 -8.30 -1.00 -9.36
CA LYS A 222 -8.48 -1.39 -10.76
C LYS A 222 -9.22 -0.31 -11.54
N ALA A 223 -8.70 0.04 -12.71
CA ALA A 223 -9.48 0.76 -13.70
C ALA A 223 -10.55 -0.18 -14.29
N THR A 224 -11.78 0.28 -14.36
CA THR A 224 -12.91 -0.42 -15.01
C THR A 224 -13.25 0.19 -16.36
N ASP A 225 -12.80 1.42 -16.58
CA ASP A 225 -12.88 2.15 -17.85
C ASP A 225 -11.74 3.17 -17.87
N VAL A 226 -11.12 3.37 -19.03
CA VAL A 226 -10.01 4.33 -19.16
C VAL A 226 -9.96 4.92 -20.56
N SER A 227 -9.75 6.21 -20.64
CA SER A 227 -9.42 6.91 -21.87
C SER A 227 -8.13 7.71 -21.72
N PHE A 228 -7.35 7.76 -22.80
CA PHE A 228 -6.08 8.46 -22.89
C PHE A 228 -6.20 9.62 -23.86
N GLY A 229 -6.19 10.85 -23.36
CA GLY A 229 -6.38 12.04 -24.15
C GLY A 229 -6.27 13.30 -23.30
N ALA A 230 -6.34 14.46 -23.94
CA ALA A 230 -6.41 15.70 -23.21
C ALA A 230 -7.71 15.75 -22.39
N VAL A 231 -7.59 16.11 -21.13
CA VAL A 231 -8.74 16.30 -20.23
C VAL A 231 -9.12 17.77 -20.27
N PRO A 232 -10.40 18.10 -20.58
CA PRO A 232 -10.87 19.48 -20.62
C PRO A 232 -10.63 20.21 -19.29
N ALA A 233 -10.26 21.49 -19.36
CA ALA A 233 -10.06 22.30 -18.16
C ALA A 233 -11.32 22.41 -17.30
N SER A 234 -12.50 22.36 -17.92
CA SER A 234 -13.80 22.37 -17.26
C SER A 234 -13.98 21.21 -16.27
N ASP A 235 -13.35 20.06 -16.52
CA ASP A 235 -13.47 18.90 -15.64
C ASP A 235 -12.79 19.12 -14.28
N PHE A 236 -11.90 20.11 -14.19
CA PHE A 236 -11.22 20.50 -12.96
C PHE A 236 -11.80 21.78 -12.34
N ALA A 237 -12.56 22.58 -13.12
CA ALA A 237 -13.14 23.86 -12.69
C ALA A 237 -14.45 23.64 -11.92
N ILE A 238 -14.39 22.84 -10.85
CA ILE A 238 -15.53 22.58 -9.97
C ILE A 238 -15.29 23.17 -8.59
N THR A 239 -16.36 23.52 -7.93
CA THR A 239 -16.35 24.12 -6.59
C THR A 239 -16.94 23.14 -5.57
N PRO A 240 -16.60 23.27 -4.29
CA PRO A 240 -17.23 22.49 -3.24
C PRO A 240 -18.75 22.62 -3.26
N PRO A 241 -19.50 21.60 -2.80
CA PRO A 241 -20.95 21.64 -2.72
C PRO A 241 -21.46 22.88 -1.95
N SER A 242 -22.57 23.44 -2.40
CA SER A 242 -23.22 24.57 -1.73
C SER A 242 -23.62 24.16 -0.31
N GLY A 243 -23.31 24.98 0.69
CA GLY A 243 -23.58 24.69 2.10
C GLY A 243 -22.51 23.88 2.82
N ALA A 244 -21.44 23.47 2.14
CA ALA A 244 -20.29 22.87 2.82
C ALA A 244 -19.57 23.86 3.72
N LYS A 245 -19.15 23.42 4.91
CA LYS A 245 -18.29 24.20 5.80
C LYS A 245 -16.90 24.28 5.18
N VAL A 246 -16.46 25.50 4.83
CA VAL A 246 -15.13 25.70 4.26
C VAL A 246 -14.09 25.90 5.36
N VAL A 247 -13.03 25.10 5.36
CA VAL A 247 -11.88 25.17 6.27
C VAL A 247 -10.63 25.49 5.47
N GLN A 248 -10.04 26.66 5.72
CA GLN A 248 -8.81 27.06 5.05
C GLN A 248 -7.60 26.36 5.66
N VAL A 249 -6.86 25.63 4.84
CA VAL A 249 -5.62 24.93 5.22
C VAL A 249 -4.42 25.79 4.82
N SER A 250 -3.75 26.38 5.77
CA SER A 250 -2.57 27.18 5.46
C SER A 250 -1.41 26.31 4.98
N SER A 251 -0.66 26.80 3.99
CA SER A 251 0.52 26.12 3.44
C SER A 251 1.59 25.83 4.51
N SER A 252 1.67 26.64 5.57
CA SER A 252 2.53 26.40 6.73
C SER A 252 2.11 25.17 7.54
N LYS A 253 0.81 24.98 7.77
CA LYS A 253 0.28 23.75 8.42
C LYS A 253 0.54 22.52 7.57
N LEU A 254 0.36 22.61 6.26
CA LEU A 254 0.65 21.50 5.32
C LEU A 254 2.14 21.17 5.31
N LYS A 255 3.02 22.17 5.19
CA LYS A 255 4.49 21.98 5.30
C LYS A 255 4.90 21.35 6.62
N ALA A 256 4.30 21.79 7.73
CA ALA A 256 4.55 21.21 9.05
C ALA A 256 4.08 19.75 9.15
N ALA A 257 2.90 19.43 8.60
CA ALA A 257 2.38 18.05 8.57
C ALA A 257 3.23 17.12 7.71
N THR A 258 3.61 17.53 6.49
CA THR A 258 4.49 16.76 5.60
C THR A 258 5.89 16.60 6.18
N ALA A 259 6.47 17.66 6.78
CA ALA A 259 7.75 17.59 7.47
C ALA A 259 7.68 16.65 8.69
N ARG A 260 6.58 16.67 9.45
CA ARG A 260 6.35 15.74 10.58
C ARG A 260 6.24 14.29 10.10
N ALA A 261 5.51 14.04 9.02
CA ALA A 261 5.41 12.70 8.41
C ALA A 261 6.77 12.21 7.88
N ALA A 262 7.51 13.07 7.17
CA ALA A 262 8.85 12.78 6.69
C ALA A 262 9.84 12.51 7.84
N ARG A 263 9.79 13.30 8.93
CA ARG A 263 10.59 13.08 10.15
C ARG A 263 10.22 11.78 10.85
N LYS A 264 8.92 11.43 10.93
CA LYS A 264 8.48 10.12 11.46
C LYS A 264 9.04 8.98 10.61
N GLY A 265 8.94 9.06 9.29
CA GLY A 265 9.49 8.06 8.37
C GLY A 265 11.03 7.98 8.41
N ALA A 266 11.72 9.12 8.54
CA ALA A 266 13.17 9.16 8.70
C ALA A 266 13.61 8.58 10.05
N ARG A 267 12.90 8.91 11.15
CA ARG A 267 13.18 8.33 12.49
C ARG A 267 12.94 6.82 12.50
N ALA A 268 11.87 6.33 11.87
CA ALA A 268 11.62 4.90 11.75
C ALA A 268 12.74 4.21 10.94
N ARG A 269 13.18 4.79 9.82
CA ARG A 269 14.31 4.26 9.04
C ARG A 269 15.62 4.32 9.81
N HIS A 270 15.88 5.42 10.54
CA HIS A 270 17.06 5.59 11.38
C HIS A 270 17.08 4.60 12.54
N ALA A 271 15.95 4.42 13.22
CA ALA A 271 15.77 3.39 14.26
C ALA A 271 16.00 1.98 13.72
N LEU A 272 15.59 1.72 12.47
CA LEU A 272 15.84 0.46 11.77
C LEU A 272 17.30 0.31 11.32
N ALA A 273 17.99 1.40 10.96
CA ALA A 273 19.38 1.39 10.53
C ALA A 273 20.36 1.24 11.71
N HIS A 274 20.04 1.84 12.85
CA HIS A 274 20.82 1.68 14.11
C HIS A 274 20.53 0.36 14.87
N ARG A 275 19.81 -0.56 14.25
CA ARG A 275 19.57 -1.93 14.78
C ARG A 275 20.84 -2.71 15.17
N ALA A 276 22.02 -2.27 14.70
CA ALA A 276 23.25 -3.03 14.84
C ALA A 276 24.01 -2.84 16.16
N GLU A 277 23.68 -1.80 16.97
CA GLU A 277 24.55 -1.44 18.09
C GLU A 277 24.37 -2.33 19.33
N VAL A 278 23.16 -2.81 19.64
CA VAL A 278 22.93 -3.70 20.79
C VAL A 278 22.02 -4.86 20.39
N SER A 279 22.59 -6.05 20.31
CA SER A 279 21.87 -7.27 20.01
C SER A 279 22.23 -8.39 20.99
N GLY A 280 21.29 -9.36 21.09
CA GLY A 280 21.41 -10.49 22.01
C GLY A 280 20.68 -10.26 23.35
N VAL A 281 20.13 -11.34 23.90
CA VAL A 281 19.26 -11.33 25.08
C VAL A 281 19.90 -10.59 26.26
N ALA A 282 21.10 -11.00 26.66
CA ALA A 282 21.77 -10.43 27.83
C ALA A 282 22.15 -8.95 27.65
N ALA A 283 22.51 -8.54 26.42
CA ALA A 283 22.89 -7.16 26.14
C ALA A 283 21.67 -6.22 26.14
N VAL A 284 20.54 -6.68 25.56
CA VAL A 284 19.28 -5.93 25.52
C VAL A 284 18.65 -5.87 26.92
N ALA A 285 18.62 -7.00 27.65
CA ALA A 285 18.05 -7.05 29.01
C ALA A 285 18.68 -6.02 29.97
N ARG A 286 19.97 -5.71 29.81
CA ARG A 286 20.66 -4.70 30.62
C ARG A 286 20.32 -3.24 30.26
N ARG A 287 19.67 -3.02 29.10
CA ARG A 287 19.40 -1.69 28.55
C ARG A 287 17.93 -1.29 28.58
N VAL A 288 17.03 -2.26 28.74
CA VAL A 288 15.59 -1.99 28.89
C VAL A 288 15.22 -1.84 30.37
N PRO A 289 14.27 -0.95 30.72
CA PRO A 289 13.86 -0.71 32.11
C PRO A 289 12.76 -1.68 32.57
N PHE A 290 12.67 -2.86 31.97
CA PHE A 290 11.66 -3.88 32.25
C PHE A 290 12.27 -5.27 32.13
N SER A 291 11.57 -6.29 32.64
CA SER A 291 11.97 -7.69 32.50
C SER A 291 11.75 -8.16 31.06
N LEU A 292 12.83 -8.45 30.33
CA LEU A 292 12.77 -8.92 28.95
C LEU A 292 12.27 -10.38 28.92
N ASN A 293 11.22 -10.66 28.16
CA ASN A 293 10.68 -11.99 27.94
C ASN A 293 10.96 -12.48 26.52
N ALA A 294 12.08 -13.13 26.31
CA ALA A 294 12.51 -13.59 24.99
C ALA A 294 12.80 -15.11 25.02
N PRO A 295 11.76 -15.97 25.06
CA PRO A 295 11.95 -17.42 25.07
C PRO A 295 12.75 -17.89 23.82
N SER A 296 13.46 -19.02 23.92
CA SER A 296 14.25 -19.55 22.81
C SER A 296 13.40 -20.03 21.63
N LYS A 297 12.13 -20.36 21.89
CA LYS A 297 11.11 -20.72 20.88
C LYS A 297 9.78 -20.06 21.27
N LEU A 298 9.01 -19.67 20.28
CA LEU A 298 7.66 -19.14 20.43
C LEU A 298 6.78 -19.81 19.37
N VAL A 299 5.69 -20.45 19.76
CA VAL A 299 4.81 -21.27 18.90
C VAL A 299 5.56 -22.20 17.94
N GLY A 300 6.63 -22.86 18.45
CA GLY A 300 7.48 -23.73 17.65
C GLY A 300 8.56 -23.02 16.82
N LEU A 301 8.46 -21.71 16.62
CA LEU A 301 9.43 -20.91 15.86
C LEU A 301 10.66 -20.60 16.71
N PRO A 302 11.88 -20.87 16.23
CA PRO A 302 13.09 -20.51 16.95
C PRO A 302 13.31 -19.00 16.97
N ARG A 303 13.76 -18.46 18.10
CA ARG A 303 14.18 -17.07 18.20
C ARG A 303 15.38 -16.81 17.28
N ARG A 304 15.30 -15.77 16.46
CA ARG A 304 16.33 -15.37 15.50
C ARG A 304 17.18 -14.22 15.98
N SER A 305 16.53 -13.19 16.54
CA SER A 305 17.24 -12.04 17.05
C SER A 305 16.52 -11.40 18.23
N VAL A 306 17.31 -10.73 19.06
CA VAL A 306 16.84 -9.79 20.08
C VAL A 306 17.61 -8.51 19.86
N THR A 307 16.94 -7.40 19.63
CA THR A 307 17.57 -6.14 19.26
C THR A 307 16.97 -4.99 20.07
N LEU A 308 17.83 -4.13 20.61
CA LEU A 308 17.41 -2.91 21.27
C LEU A 308 16.93 -1.90 20.22
N LEU A 309 15.78 -1.28 20.45
CA LEU A 309 15.25 -0.19 19.65
C LEU A 309 15.06 1.06 20.53
N ASP A 310 15.20 2.21 19.91
CA ASP A 310 14.60 3.44 20.42
C ASP A 310 13.21 3.58 19.76
N TRP A 311 12.16 3.39 20.55
CA TRP A 311 10.78 3.55 20.09
C TRP A 311 10.16 4.76 20.75
N ALA A 312 9.95 5.82 19.97
CA ALA A 312 9.41 7.10 20.44
C ALA A 312 10.22 7.74 21.59
N GLY A 313 11.54 7.59 21.59
CA GLY A 313 12.43 8.14 22.61
C GLY A 313 12.56 7.28 23.87
N LYS A 314 12.05 6.04 23.83
CA LYS A 314 12.13 5.09 24.95
C LYS A 314 12.74 3.76 24.50
N PRO A 315 13.55 3.10 25.36
CA PRO A 315 14.12 1.80 25.00
C PRO A 315 13.03 0.73 24.91
N ALA A 316 13.09 -0.04 23.85
CA ALA A 316 12.22 -1.17 23.56
C ALA A 316 13.04 -2.37 23.09
N ALA A 317 12.54 -3.57 23.26
CA ALA A 317 13.13 -4.78 22.71
C ALA A 317 12.31 -5.29 21.52
N LEU A 318 12.99 -5.59 20.41
CA LEU A 318 12.42 -6.28 19.27
C LEU A 318 12.94 -7.70 19.23
N VAL A 319 12.04 -8.65 19.36
CA VAL A 319 12.36 -10.08 19.30
C VAL A 319 11.76 -10.67 18.04
N THR A 320 12.55 -11.37 17.24
CA THR A 320 12.07 -12.01 16.02
C THR A 320 12.14 -13.53 16.15
N TYR A 321 11.09 -14.20 15.71
CA TYR A 321 10.96 -15.65 15.68
C TYR A 321 10.67 -16.13 14.27
N GLY A 322 11.21 -17.30 13.91
CA GLY A 322 11.03 -17.86 12.57
C GLY A 322 11.82 -17.11 11.49
N GLN A 323 11.43 -17.28 10.25
CA GLN A 323 12.09 -16.70 9.07
C GLN A 323 11.04 -16.18 8.10
N ASN A 324 11.45 -15.24 7.23
CA ASN A 324 10.62 -14.66 6.19
C ASN A 324 9.30 -14.07 6.75
N LEU A 325 8.25 -14.01 5.95
CA LEU A 325 6.96 -13.47 6.37
C LEU A 325 6.16 -14.40 7.30
N GLY A 326 6.42 -15.71 7.27
CA GLY A 326 5.82 -16.66 8.22
C GLY A 326 6.38 -16.58 9.64
N GLY A 327 7.32 -15.68 9.89
CA GLY A 327 7.84 -15.39 11.22
C GLY A 327 6.91 -14.51 12.04
N VAL A 328 7.20 -14.44 13.35
CA VAL A 328 6.51 -13.57 14.31
C VAL A 328 7.50 -12.59 14.90
N VAL A 329 7.08 -11.34 15.05
CA VAL A 329 7.85 -10.26 15.68
C VAL A 329 7.14 -9.83 16.94
N VAL A 330 7.89 -9.72 18.03
CA VAL A 330 7.42 -9.24 19.33
C VAL A 330 8.15 -7.94 19.67
N LEU A 331 7.39 -6.87 19.90
CA LEU A 331 7.88 -5.62 20.44
C LEU A 331 7.51 -5.56 21.93
N GLU A 332 8.52 -5.43 22.78
CA GLU A 332 8.37 -5.28 24.24
C GLU A 332 8.72 -3.86 24.67
N GLN A 333 7.88 -3.27 25.50
CA GLN A 333 8.04 -1.90 26.01
C GLN A 333 7.60 -1.81 27.46
N GLY A 334 8.19 -0.93 28.25
CA GLY A 334 7.65 -0.65 29.58
C GLY A 334 6.20 -0.13 29.51
N ALA A 335 5.33 -0.58 30.41
CA ALA A 335 3.97 -0.10 30.49
C ALA A 335 3.94 1.44 30.68
N GLY A 336 3.03 2.13 29.97
CA GLY A 336 3.00 3.60 29.90
C GLY A 336 3.94 4.20 28.83
N SER A 337 4.74 3.38 28.15
CA SER A 337 5.54 3.78 26.99
C SER A 337 4.85 3.49 25.65
N SER A 338 3.73 2.79 25.69
CA SER A 338 2.99 2.37 24.50
C SER A 338 2.38 3.58 23.79
N SER A 339 2.94 3.93 22.62
CA SER A 339 2.26 4.86 21.71
C SER A 339 0.94 4.24 21.25
N PRO A 340 -0.11 5.02 21.05
CA PRO A 340 -1.33 4.54 20.41
C PRO A 340 -1.00 3.88 19.08
N LEU A 341 -1.69 2.80 18.72
CA LEU A 341 -1.59 2.22 17.39
C LEU A 341 -1.93 3.29 16.34
N PRO A 342 -1.33 3.23 15.14
CA PRO A 342 -1.76 4.09 14.04
C PRO A 342 -3.27 3.92 13.82
N GLY A 343 -4.05 4.98 14.02
CA GLY A 343 -5.51 4.94 13.96
C GLY A 343 -6.24 5.04 15.30
N SER A 344 -5.59 4.80 16.45
CA SER A 344 -6.17 5.00 17.78
C SER A 344 -5.76 6.37 18.32
N SER A 345 -6.34 7.47 17.86
CA SER A 345 -6.17 8.79 18.48
C SER A 345 -7.27 9.00 19.53
N SER A 346 -6.87 9.30 20.75
CA SER A 346 -7.72 9.77 21.84
C SER A 346 -8.15 11.24 21.66
N GLY A 347 -8.54 11.62 20.46
CA GLY A 347 -9.08 12.95 20.16
C GLY A 347 -10.26 12.78 19.22
N ASP A 348 -11.27 13.62 19.28
CA ASP A 348 -12.60 13.62 18.64
C ASP A 348 -12.76 13.17 17.17
N HIS A 349 -11.87 12.34 16.70
CA HIS A 349 -11.94 11.69 15.38
C HIS A 349 -12.10 10.19 15.62
N HIS A 350 -13.15 9.63 15.11
CA HIS A 350 -13.56 8.23 15.09
C HIS A 350 -12.38 7.26 14.91
N GLY A 351 -11.71 6.89 16.01
CA GLY A 351 -10.63 5.92 16.01
C GLY A 351 -11.20 4.50 15.86
N LEU A 352 -10.51 3.65 15.10
CA LEU A 352 -10.78 2.22 15.05
C LEU A 352 -10.73 1.64 16.48
N THR A 353 -11.86 1.15 16.97
CA THR A 353 -11.88 0.37 18.20
C THR A 353 -11.51 -1.06 17.83
N LEU A 354 -10.32 -1.50 18.23
CA LEU A 354 -9.89 -2.87 17.97
C LEU A 354 -10.68 -3.86 18.85
N PRO A 355 -11.02 -5.04 18.30
CA PRO A 355 -11.58 -6.13 19.08
C PRO A 355 -10.72 -6.48 20.29
N THR A 356 -11.35 -6.92 21.35
CA THR A 356 -10.65 -7.37 22.56
C THR A 356 -10.51 -8.89 22.58
N VAL A 357 -9.35 -9.36 23.03
CA VAL A 357 -9.04 -10.79 23.18
C VAL A 357 -8.53 -11.07 24.60
N SER A 358 -8.78 -12.25 25.12
CA SER A 358 -8.26 -12.69 26.41
C SER A 358 -6.96 -13.47 26.25
N ILE A 359 -5.86 -12.98 26.84
CA ILE A 359 -4.54 -13.59 26.84
C ILE A 359 -4.21 -14.02 28.26
N ASP A 360 -4.54 -15.27 28.62
CA ASP A 360 -4.33 -15.85 29.96
C ASP A 360 -4.84 -14.94 31.09
N GLY A 361 -6.09 -14.48 30.96
CA GLY A 361 -6.73 -13.61 31.96
C GLY A 361 -6.43 -12.13 31.86
N VAL A 362 -5.56 -11.71 30.92
CA VAL A 362 -5.31 -10.30 30.64
C VAL A 362 -6.07 -9.89 29.37
N THR A 363 -6.73 -8.73 29.41
CA THR A 363 -7.40 -8.18 28.22
C THR A 363 -6.37 -7.58 27.29
N GLY A 364 -6.35 -8.06 26.06
CA GLY A 364 -5.59 -7.54 24.93
C GLY A 364 -6.48 -6.92 23.86
N GLN A 365 -5.85 -6.32 22.86
CA GLN A 365 -6.46 -5.85 21.61
C GLN A 365 -5.92 -6.67 20.46
N GLU A 366 -6.78 -7.06 19.54
CA GLU A 366 -6.43 -7.83 18.36
C GLU A 366 -6.87 -7.10 17.10
N LEU A 367 -6.01 -7.13 16.07
CA LEU A 367 -6.36 -6.77 14.71
C LEU A 367 -6.03 -7.98 13.84
N ASP A 368 -7.05 -8.74 13.49
CA ASP A 368 -6.95 -9.82 12.53
C ASP A 368 -7.21 -9.30 11.13
N THR A 369 -6.34 -9.64 10.20
CA THR A 369 -6.46 -9.25 8.80
C THR A 369 -6.19 -10.44 7.90
N ALA A 370 -6.68 -10.39 6.67
CA ALA A 370 -6.42 -11.41 5.66
C ALA A 370 -4.92 -11.62 5.35
N LEU A 371 -4.03 -10.72 5.76
CA LEU A 371 -2.58 -10.79 5.51
C LEU A 371 -1.74 -10.97 6.77
N GLY A 372 -2.34 -10.98 7.95
CA GLY A 372 -1.63 -11.15 9.21
C GLY A 372 -2.37 -10.58 10.39
N THR A 373 -1.89 -10.91 11.57
CA THR A 373 -2.51 -10.55 12.84
C THR A 373 -1.58 -9.74 13.71
N LEU A 374 -2.14 -8.76 14.41
CA LEU A 374 -1.52 -7.99 15.47
C LEU A 374 -2.26 -8.23 16.77
N VAL A 375 -1.55 -8.64 17.82
CA VAL A 375 -2.10 -8.77 19.18
C VAL A 375 -1.30 -7.86 20.10
N ARG A 376 -1.99 -7.06 20.90
CA ARG A 376 -1.37 -6.17 21.89
C ARG A 376 -1.98 -6.36 23.27
N PHE A 377 -1.14 -6.54 24.28
CA PHE A 377 -1.56 -6.68 25.67
C PHE A 377 -0.50 -6.14 26.64
N THR A 378 -0.85 -5.98 27.90
CA THR A 378 0.09 -5.56 28.95
C THR A 378 0.06 -6.58 30.08
N ARG A 379 1.23 -7.12 30.45
CA ARG A 379 1.40 -8.07 31.53
C ARG A 379 2.64 -7.72 32.34
N GLY A 380 2.56 -7.77 33.68
CA GLY A 380 3.72 -7.56 34.54
C GLY A 380 4.46 -6.22 34.35
N GLY A 381 3.75 -5.14 33.97
CA GLY A 381 4.36 -3.85 33.69
C GLY A 381 5.07 -3.74 32.33
N VAL A 382 4.92 -4.75 31.47
CA VAL A 382 5.45 -4.76 30.09
C VAL A 382 4.30 -4.77 29.10
N SER A 383 4.36 -3.91 28.09
CA SER A 383 3.45 -3.90 26.95
C SER A 383 4.08 -4.71 25.81
N TYR A 384 3.36 -5.72 25.38
CA TYR A 384 3.73 -6.61 24.28
C TYR A 384 2.91 -6.27 23.04
N THR A 385 3.56 -6.22 21.90
CA THR A 385 2.89 -6.18 20.59
C THR A 385 3.44 -7.30 19.73
N VAL A 386 2.61 -8.29 19.46
CA VAL A 386 2.91 -9.47 18.63
C VAL A 386 2.38 -9.19 17.23
N VAL A 387 3.21 -9.32 16.21
CA VAL A 387 2.83 -9.09 14.81
C VAL A 387 3.41 -10.20 13.94
N GLY A 388 2.59 -10.75 13.05
CA GLY A 388 3.05 -11.73 12.09
C GLY A 388 2.09 -11.86 10.91
N SER A 389 2.59 -12.32 9.77
CA SER A 389 1.75 -12.76 8.66
C SER A 389 1.25 -14.19 8.93
N VAL A 390 0.54 -14.32 10.04
CA VAL A 390 0.03 -15.58 10.59
C VAL A 390 -1.44 -15.41 10.98
N PRO A 391 -2.23 -16.52 11.01
CA PRO A 391 -3.62 -16.46 11.47
C PRO A 391 -3.74 -16.00 12.93
N ALA A 392 -4.88 -15.45 13.31
CA ALA A 392 -5.20 -14.99 14.67
C ALA A 392 -4.87 -16.03 15.74
N ALA A 393 -5.27 -17.28 15.53
CA ALA A 393 -4.98 -18.37 16.48
C ALA A 393 -3.47 -18.57 16.75
N ALA A 394 -2.62 -18.37 15.75
CA ALA A 394 -1.17 -18.48 15.91
C ALA A 394 -0.59 -17.25 16.63
N ALA A 395 -1.09 -16.05 16.34
CA ALA A 395 -0.71 -14.83 17.02
C ALA A 395 -1.11 -14.85 18.50
N ASP A 396 -2.33 -15.32 18.79
CA ASP A 396 -2.85 -15.54 20.14
C ASP A 396 -2.02 -16.56 20.93
N ALA A 397 -1.71 -17.71 20.31
CA ALA A 397 -0.85 -18.70 20.92
C ALA A 397 0.55 -18.12 21.21
N ALA A 398 1.09 -17.28 20.31
CA ALA A 398 2.33 -16.58 20.54
C ALA A 398 2.23 -15.59 21.71
N ALA A 399 1.14 -14.83 21.80
CA ALA A 399 0.88 -13.90 22.91
C ALA A 399 0.78 -14.61 24.26
N ARG A 400 0.15 -15.81 24.31
CA ARG A 400 0.08 -16.64 25.54
C ARG A 400 1.45 -17.21 25.93
N GLY A 401 2.34 -17.44 24.96
CA GLY A 401 3.69 -17.94 25.22
C GLY A 401 4.68 -16.90 25.76
N LEU A 402 4.22 -15.65 25.92
CA LEU A 402 4.99 -14.53 26.50
C LEU A 402 4.53 -14.25 27.92
#